data_786004b559d0c9b9c001fc803c690560
#
_entry.id   786004b559d0c9b9c001fc803c690560
#
_cell.length_a   1.000
_cell.length_b   1.000
_cell.length_c   1.000
_cell.angle_alpha   90.00
_cell.angle_beta   90.00
_cell.angle_gamma   90.00
#
_symmetry.space_group_name_H-M   'P 1'
#
loop_
_entity.id
_entity.type
_entity.pdbx_description
1 polymer ?
#
loop_
_entity_poly.entity_id
_entity_poly.type
_entity_poly.pdbx_seq_one_letter_code
_entity_poly.pdbx_strand_id
1 'polypeptide(L)'
;MDALQRLRKSRGYSQQQVADELGISRQTYSNYELGKREANYETLRRLADYFHVSVDSLLGTPATDHSEPENAISLAQIPMIPVYGRIAAGAPILAEEEIIGYEPADNIKDPESYFYLSVRGDSMINAGIPNGSLVLIHKQNFAENGQIVACLVNGDSATLKRYKQIGQTVFLMPENSSYEPIIVSVADFETGNAVICGVAVEVIQRRRLL
;
A
#
# COMPACT_ATOMS: atom_id res chain seq x y z
N MET A 1 3.11 23.57 32.18
CA MET A 1 1.87 23.85 32.88
C MET A 1 0.81 24.55 32.03
N ASP A 2 1.18 25.35 31.11
CA ASP A 2 0.27 25.95 30.12
C ASP A 2 -0.40 24.94 29.15
N ALA A 3 0.15 23.76 28.98
CA ALA A 3 -0.33 22.82 27.96
C ALA A 3 -1.74 22.28 28.27
N LEU A 4 -1.98 21.81 29.50
CA LEU A 4 -3.27 21.26 29.91
C LEU A 4 -4.39 22.31 29.90
N GLN A 5 -4.13 23.51 30.38
CA GLN A 5 -5.08 24.63 30.36
C GLN A 5 -5.36 25.09 28.92
N ARG A 6 -4.35 25.22 28.07
CA ARG A 6 -4.51 25.59 26.68
C ARG A 6 -5.34 24.55 25.91
N LEU A 7 -5.05 23.27 26.13
CA LEU A 7 -5.76 22.18 25.49
C LEU A 7 -7.26 22.14 25.88
N ARG A 8 -7.57 22.30 27.18
CA ARG A 8 -8.96 22.39 27.62
C ARG A 8 -9.68 23.59 27.00
N LYS A 9 -9.06 24.77 27.03
CA LYS A 9 -9.66 25.97 26.45
C LYS A 9 -9.88 25.87 24.94
N SER A 10 -8.95 25.30 24.18
CA SER A 10 -9.08 25.12 22.74
C SER A 10 -10.23 24.17 22.37
N ARG A 11 -10.60 23.25 23.28
CA ARG A 11 -11.73 22.33 23.13
C ARG A 11 -13.03 22.87 23.71
N GLY A 12 -13.03 24.07 24.30
CA GLY A 12 -14.22 24.71 24.88
C GLY A 12 -14.72 24.11 26.19
N TYR A 13 -13.92 23.25 26.86
CA TYR A 13 -14.36 22.60 28.09
C TYR A 13 -14.12 23.47 29.32
N SER A 14 -15.06 23.40 30.30
CA SER A 14 -14.89 23.96 31.64
C SER A 14 -14.03 23.03 32.51
N GLN A 15 -13.39 23.59 33.55
CA GLN A 15 -12.66 22.77 34.53
C GLN A 15 -13.55 21.73 35.22
N GLN A 16 -14.84 22.08 35.42
CA GLN A 16 -15.81 21.17 36.04
C GLN A 16 -16.08 19.96 35.12
N GLN A 17 -16.32 20.16 33.83
CA GLN A 17 -16.58 19.06 32.89
C GLN A 17 -15.42 18.06 32.83
N VAL A 18 -14.18 18.56 32.79
CA VAL A 18 -13.02 17.65 32.76
C VAL A 18 -12.85 16.94 34.12
N ALA A 19 -13.09 17.62 35.23
CA ALA A 19 -13.00 17.01 36.55
C ALA A 19 -14.05 15.90 36.75
N ASP A 20 -15.29 16.14 36.30
CA ASP A 20 -16.38 15.16 36.36
C ASP A 20 -16.05 13.89 35.55
N GLU A 21 -15.52 14.04 34.36
CA GLU A 21 -15.10 12.94 33.49
C GLU A 21 -13.98 12.09 34.14
N LEU A 22 -13.07 12.77 34.81
CA LEU A 22 -11.97 12.08 35.51
C LEU A 22 -12.37 11.52 36.87
N GLY A 23 -13.59 11.83 37.38
CA GLY A 23 -14.07 11.44 38.71
C GLY A 23 -13.27 12.10 39.85
N ILE A 24 -12.78 13.33 39.64
CA ILE A 24 -12.02 14.11 40.64
C ILE A 24 -12.73 15.44 40.94
N SER A 25 -12.32 16.10 42.04
CA SER A 25 -12.86 17.42 42.31
C SER A 25 -12.34 18.48 41.37
N ARG A 26 -13.14 19.51 41.03
CA ARG A 26 -12.72 20.67 40.25
C ARG A 26 -11.46 21.30 40.83
N GLN A 27 -11.33 21.35 42.17
CA GLN A 27 -10.16 21.91 42.84
C GLN A 27 -8.89 21.09 42.54
N THR A 28 -9.02 19.76 42.52
CA THR A 28 -7.90 18.85 42.15
C THR A 28 -7.46 19.09 40.72
N TYR A 29 -8.42 19.17 39.81
CA TYR A 29 -8.12 19.43 38.39
C TYR A 29 -7.47 20.82 38.19
N SER A 30 -8.01 21.87 38.88
CA SER A 30 -7.41 23.20 38.88
C SER A 30 -5.96 23.20 39.39
N ASN A 31 -5.65 22.41 40.41
CA ASN A 31 -4.28 22.28 40.91
C ASN A 31 -3.34 21.62 39.89
N TYR A 32 -3.84 20.70 39.04
CA TYR A 32 -3.06 20.15 37.93
C TYR A 32 -2.75 21.21 36.87
N GLU A 33 -3.74 22.03 36.45
CA GLU A 33 -3.51 23.13 35.51
C GLU A 33 -2.51 24.17 36.04
N LEU A 34 -2.57 24.45 37.35
CA LEU A 34 -1.69 25.42 37.99
C LEU A 34 -0.33 24.82 38.39
N GLY A 35 -0.14 23.50 38.25
CA GLY A 35 1.05 22.78 38.66
C GLY A 35 1.34 22.78 40.15
N LYS A 36 0.34 23.05 40.93
CA LYS A 36 0.42 22.93 42.38
C LYS A 36 0.38 21.49 42.85
N ARG A 37 -0.01 20.58 41.96
CA ARG A 37 -0.04 19.13 42.17
C ARG A 37 0.26 18.42 40.86
N GLU A 38 1.07 17.38 40.92
CA GLU A 38 1.31 16.49 39.78
C GLU A 38 0.22 15.42 39.69
N ALA A 39 -0.24 15.16 38.48
CA ALA A 39 -1.13 14.05 38.19
C ALA A 39 -0.30 12.75 38.14
N ASN A 40 -0.80 11.69 38.75
CA ASN A 40 -0.17 10.38 38.63
C ASN A 40 -0.34 9.84 37.20
N TYR A 41 0.43 8.80 36.86
CA TYR A 41 0.47 8.22 35.51
C TYR A 41 -0.93 7.80 35.01
N GLU A 42 -1.75 7.21 35.86
CA GLU A 42 -3.11 6.79 35.49
C GLU A 42 -4.01 7.99 35.14
N THR A 43 -3.92 9.07 35.92
CA THR A 43 -4.64 10.32 35.64
C THR A 43 -4.16 10.98 34.35
N LEU A 44 -2.83 10.99 34.11
CA LEU A 44 -2.25 11.51 32.87
C LEU A 44 -2.74 10.71 31.65
N ARG A 45 -2.79 9.39 31.74
CA ARG A 45 -3.31 8.53 30.68
C ARG A 45 -4.79 8.83 30.39
N ARG A 46 -5.63 8.92 31.41
CA ARG A 46 -7.06 9.27 31.26
C ARG A 46 -7.26 10.66 30.66
N LEU A 47 -6.42 11.63 31.03
CA LEU A 47 -6.41 12.96 30.41
C LEU A 47 -6.00 12.91 28.94
N ALA A 48 -4.98 12.13 28.60
CA ALA A 48 -4.52 11.94 27.24
C ALA A 48 -5.61 11.32 26.35
N ASP A 49 -6.27 10.26 26.86
CA ASP A 49 -7.39 9.60 26.19
C ASP A 49 -8.58 10.56 25.99
N TYR A 50 -8.94 11.32 27.03
CA TYR A 50 -10.05 12.28 26.98
C TYR A 50 -9.84 13.42 25.97
N PHE A 51 -8.60 13.92 25.92
CA PHE A 51 -8.24 14.98 24.99
C PHE A 51 -7.74 14.46 23.62
N HIS A 52 -7.64 13.16 23.43
CA HIS A 52 -7.09 12.53 22.22
C HIS A 52 -5.70 13.07 21.85
N VAL A 53 -4.80 13.09 22.81
CA VAL A 53 -3.41 13.53 22.66
C VAL A 53 -2.45 12.55 23.35
N SER A 54 -1.15 12.63 23.06
CA SER A 54 -0.15 11.86 23.79
C SER A 54 0.07 12.42 25.23
N VAL A 55 0.53 11.58 26.15
CA VAL A 55 0.90 12.01 27.51
C VAL A 55 2.01 13.06 27.47
N ASP A 56 2.96 12.94 26.53
CA ASP A 56 4.05 13.92 26.35
C ASP A 56 3.52 15.31 25.99
N SER A 57 2.47 15.38 25.17
CA SER A 57 1.78 16.64 24.86
C SER A 57 1.13 17.30 26.08
N LEU A 58 0.65 16.49 27.03
CA LEU A 58 0.09 17.01 28.30
C LEU A 58 1.17 17.54 29.25
N LEU A 59 2.35 16.94 29.24
CA LEU A 59 3.46 17.32 30.11
C LEU A 59 4.19 18.59 29.61
N GLY A 60 3.81 19.07 28.42
CA GLY A 60 4.43 20.27 27.86
C GLY A 60 5.92 20.08 27.58
N THR A 61 6.40 18.84 27.58
CA THR A 61 7.63 18.53 26.87
C THR A 61 7.33 18.97 25.44
N PRO A 62 8.15 19.86 24.84
CA PRO A 62 8.05 20.03 23.41
C PRO A 62 8.08 18.58 22.92
N ALA A 63 7.02 18.14 22.22
CA ALA A 63 7.16 17.00 21.38
C ALA A 63 8.54 17.22 20.75
N THR A 64 9.52 16.38 21.08
CA THR A 64 10.73 16.35 20.27
C THR A 64 10.15 16.37 18.91
N ASP A 65 10.34 17.48 18.22
CA ASP A 65 9.72 17.76 16.95
C ASP A 65 10.20 16.66 16.02
N HIS A 66 9.55 15.50 16.13
CA HIS A 66 9.39 14.59 15.04
C HIS A 66 8.31 15.25 14.18
N SER A 67 8.54 16.51 13.80
CA SER A 67 8.04 16.99 12.54
C SER A 67 8.61 15.98 11.57
N GLU A 68 7.76 14.99 11.24
CA GLU A 68 8.01 14.18 10.07
C GLU A 68 8.44 15.21 9.04
N PRO A 69 9.63 15.08 8.42
CA PRO A 69 10.05 16.03 7.42
C PRO A 69 8.84 16.25 6.51
N GLU A 70 8.59 17.49 6.08
CA GLU A 70 7.38 17.87 5.29
C GLU A 70 7.05 16.91 4.15
N ASN A 71 7.97 15.97 3.85
CA ASN A 71 7.87 14.89 2.87
C ASN A 71 7.85 13.47 3.50
N ALA A 72 7.69 13.31 4.82
CA ALA A 72 7.53 11.99 5.40
C ALA A 72 6.13 11.47 5.06
N ILE A 73 6.08 10.50 4.17
CA ILE A 73 4.86 9.74 3.90
C ILE A 73 4.59 8.87 5.14
N SER A 74 3.51 9.15 5.85
CA SER A 74 3.07 8.30 6.96
C SER A 74 2.86 6.88 6.43
N LEU A 75 3.53 5.89 7.03
CA LEU A 75 3.38 4.46 6.66
C LEU A 75 1.91 4.00 6.68
N ALA A 76 1.07 4.66 7.49
CA ALA A 76 -0.38 4.42 7.53
C ALA A 76 -1.12 4.89 6.26
N GLN A 77 -0.48 5.67 5.39
CA GLN A 77 -1.06 6.20 4.15
C GLN A 77 -0.55 5.48 2.89
N ILE A 78 0.42 4.57 3.03
CA ILE A 78 0.93 3.80 1.89
C ILE A 78 -0.05 2.66 1.61
N PRO A 79 -0.68 2.62 0.44
CA PRO A 79 -1.59 1.55 0.11
C PRO A 79 -0.85 0.21 0.00
N MET A 80 -1.49 -0.84 0.48
CA MET A 80 -1.02 -2.21 0.39
C MET A 80 -1.66 -2.89 -0.82
N ILE A 81 -0.83 -3.26 -1.80
CA ILE A 81 -1.26 -3.87 -3.06
C ILE A 81 -1.14 -5.39 -2.96
N PRO A 82 -2.16 -6.17 -3.36
CA PRO A 82 -2.10 -7.62 -3.31
C PRO A 82 -1.03 -8.18 -4.24
N VAL A 83 -0.33 -9.21 -3.76
CA VAL A 83 0.69 -9.96 -4.53
C VAL A 83 0.11 -11.30 -4.92
N TYR A 84 0.04 -11.56 -6.22
CA TYR A 84 -0.36 -12.86 -6.76
C TYR A 84 0.86 -13.71 -7.06
N GLY A 85 0.86 -14.94 -6.55
CA GLY A 85 1.90 -15.93 -6.83
C GLY A 85 1.72 -16.57 -8.21
N ARG A 86 0.48 -16.66 -8.66
CA ARG A 86 0.05 -17.18 -9.94
C ARG A 86 -1.29 -16.54 -10.28
N ILE A 87 -1.55 -16.32 -11.54
CA ILE A 87 -2.89 -15.99 -12.03
C ILE A 87 -3.30 -17.14 -12.94
N ALA A 88 -4.27 -17.94 -12.49
CA ALA A 88 -4.77 -19.05 -13.25
C ALA A 88 -5.89 -18.61 -14.19
N ALA A 89 -6.07 -19.32 -15.30
CA ALA A 89 -7.24 -19.16 -16.12
C ALA A 89 -8.47 -19.68 -15.35
N GLY A 90 -9.56 -18.97 -15.47
CA GLY A 90 -10.81 -19.26 -14.80
C GLY A 90 -11.52 -17.97 -14.39
N ALA A 91 -12.64 -18.10 -13.73
CA ALA A 91 -13.39 -16.95 -13.21
C ALA A 91 -13.51 -17.08 -11.68
N PRO A 92 -13.10 -16.03 -10.94
CA PRO A 92 -12.50 -14.77 -11.39
C PRO A 92 -11.00 -14.91 -11.71
N ILE A 93 -10.51 -14.14 -12.68
CA ILE A 93 -9.08 -14.17 -13.13
C ILE A 93 -8.12 -13.80 -12.00
N LEU A 94 -8.52 -12.89 -11.12
CA LEU A 94 -7.77 -12.48 -9.92
C LEU A 94 -8.52 -12.98 -8.68
N ALA A 95 -8.43 -14.28 -8.42
CA ALA A 95 -9.06 -14.87 -7.25
C ALA A 95 -8.28 -14.53 -5.97
N GLU A 96 -8.99 -14.24 -4.88
CA GLU A 96 -8.38 -13.94 -3.57
C GLU A 96 -7.53 -15.11 -3.06
N GLU A 97 -7.87 -16.32 -3.40
CA GLU A 97 -7.16 -17.55 -3.03
C GLU A 97 -5.73 -17.63 -3.59
N GLU A 98 -5.41 -16.88 -4.64
CA GLU A 98 -4.08 -16.82 -5.26
C GLU A 98 -3.20 -15.68 -4.67
N ILE A 99 -3.72 -14.91 -3.70
CA ILE A 99 -2.96 -13.87 -3.02
C ILE A 99 -1.97 -14.52 -2.05
N ILE A 100 -0.69 -14.27 -2.25
CA ILE A 100 0.40 -14.78 -1.41
C ILE A 100 0.94 -13.74 -0.42
N GLY A 101 0.46 -12.51 -0.46
CA GLY A 101 0.87 -11.41 0.41
C GLY A 101 0.42 -10.05 -0.09
N TYR A 102 0.93 -9.02 0.56
CA TYR A 102 0.70 -7.62 0.20
C TYR A 102 2.02 -6.85 0.24
N GLU A 103 2.19 -5.91 -0.68
CA GLU A 103 3.35 -5.03 -0.75
C GLU A 103 2.93 -3.58 -0.76
N PRO A 104 3.65 -2.70 -0.04
CA PRO A 104 3.41 -1.28 -0.10
C PRO A 104 3.78 -0.73 -1.48
N ALA A 105 3.01 0.24 -1.97
CA ALA A 105 3.33 0.97 -3.19
C ALA A 105 3.01 2.44 -3.02
N ASP A 106 4.05 3.27 -3.06
CA ASP A 106 3.92 4.72 -2.93
C ASP A 106 3.41 5.33 -4.25
N ASN A 107 2.84 6.52 -4.12
CA ASN A 107 2.39 7.32 -5.27
C ASN A 107 1.29 6.69 -6.13
N ILE A 108 0.60 5.67 -5.65
CA ILE A 108 -0.56 5.06 -6.32
C ILE A 108 -1.84 5.73 -5.80
N LYS A 109 -2.58 6.39 -6.71
CA LYS A 109 -3.83 7.08 -6.36
C LYS A 109 -5.04 6.16 -6.28
N ASP A 110 -5.04 5.07 -7.05
CA ASP A 110 -6.11 4.08 -7.13
C ASP A 110 -5.56 2.67 -6.94
N PRO A 111 -5.34 2.25 -5.67
CA PRO A 111 -4.72 0.96 -5.35
C PRO A 111 -5.48 -0.26 -5.91
N GLU A 112 -6.80 -0.16 -6.04
CA GLU A 112 -7.65 -1.25 -6.54
C GLU A 112 -7.40 -1.57 -8.01
N SER A 113 -6.87 -0.61 -8.77
CA SER A 113 -6.49 -0.78 -10.17
C SER A 113 -5.13 -1.44 -10.36
N TYR A 114 -4.47 -1.90 -9.28
CA TYR A 114 -3.15 -2.52 -9.38
C TYR A 114 -3.08 -3.86 -8.64
N PHE A 115 -2.10 -4.66 -9.02
CA PHE A 115 -1.65 -5.83 -8.30
C PHE A 115 -0.18 -6.11 -8.59
N TYR A 116 0.49 -6.81 -7.68
CA TYR A 116 1.81 -7.38 -7.95
C TYR A 116 1.70 -8.80 -8.47
N LEU A 117 2.55 -9.13 -9.43
CA LEU A 117 2.74 -10.50 -9.89
C LEU A 117 4.15 -10.98 -9.51
N SER A 118 4.23 -12.11 -8.82
CA SER A 118 5.51 -12.78 -8.53
C SER A 118 6.00 -13.52 -9.76
N VAL A 119 7.18 -13.13 -10.26
CA VAL A 119 7.76 -13.67 -11.49
C VAL A 119 8.42 -15.01 -11.24
N ARG A 120 8.08 -15.98 -12.08
CA ARG A 120 8.75 -17.30 -12.14
C ARG A 120 9.38 -17.50 -13.51
N GLY A 121 10.62 -18.00 -13.50
CA GLY A 121 11.41 -18.19 -14.73
C GLY A 121 12.18 -16.93 -15.15
N ASP A 122 12.83 -17.02 -16.28
CA ASP A 122 13.79 -16.02 -16.77
C ASP A 122 13.46 -15.50 -18.18
N SER A 123 12.23 -15.74 -18.66
CA SER A 123 11.80 -15.33 -20.01
C SER A 123 11.85 -13.83 -20.26
N MET A 124 11.95 -13.01 -19.20
CA MET A 124 11.98 -11.53 -19.25
C MET A 124 13.27 -10.96 -18.67
N ILE A 125 14.33 -11.76 -18.55
CA ILE A 125 15.59 -11.39 -17.87
C ILE A 125 16.29 -10.19 -18.56
N ASN A 126 16.24 -10.11 -19.89
CA ASN A 126 16.86 -9.02 -20.64
C ASN A 126 16.06 -7.71 -20.57
N ALA A 127 14.80 -7.76 -20.10
CA ALA A 127 14.02 -6.59 -19.73
C ALA A 127 14.25 -6.14 -18.29
N GLY A 128 15.24 -6.71 -17.59
CA GLY A 128 15.50 -6.41 -16.19
C GLY A 128 14.51 -7.06 -15.21
N ILE A 129 13.83 -8.13 -15.62
CA ILE A 129 12.85 -8.86 -14.80
C ILE A 129 13.35 -10.30 -14.57
N PRO A 130 14.27 -10.53 -13.64
CA PRO A 130 14.73 -11.87 -13.30
C PRO A 130 13.70 -12.65 -12.48
N ASN A 131 13.93 -13.97 -12.39
CA ASN A 131 13.15 -14.84 -11.52
C ASN A 131 13.11 -14.33 -10.07
N GLY A 132 11.94 -14.37 -9.43
CA GLY A 132 11.72 -13.90 -8.06
C GLY A 132 11.46 -12.39 -7.95
N SER A 133 11.43 -11.63 -9.03
CA SER A 133 10.97 -10.24 -9.04
C SER A 133 9.49 -10.13 -8.71
N LEU A 134 9.08 -8.99 -8.15
CA LEU A 134 7.69 -8.56 -8.11
C LEU A 134 7.47 -7.49 -9.18
N VAL A 135 6.47 -7.66 -10.01
CA VAL A 135 6.11 -6.71 -11.04
C VAL A 135 4.76 -6.09 -10.72
N LEU A 136 4.73 -4.78 -10.58
CA LEU A 136 3.49 -4.02 -10.40
C LEU A 136 2.77 -3.93 -11.73
N ILE A 137 1.53 -4.37 -11.76
CA ILE A 137 0.67 -4.44 -12.93
C ILE A 137 -0.51 -3.50 -12.75
N HIS A 138 -0.71 -2.60 -13.70
CA HIS A 138 -1.94 -1.83 -13.82
C HIS A 138 -2.97 -2.66 -14.57
N LYS A 139 -4.12 -2.88 -13.94
CA LYS A 139 -5.23 -3.67 -14.49
C LYS A 139 -5.83 -2.97 -15.70
N GLN A 140 -5.73 -3.58 -16.84
CA GLN A 140 -6.38 -3.16 -18.09
C GLN A 140 -6.44 -4.33 -19.05
N ASN A 141 -7.38 -4.31 -20.01
CA ASN A 141 -7.61 -5.39 -20.98
C ASN A 141 -7.06 -5.10 -22.39
N PHE A 142 -6.26 -4.06 -22.52
CA PHE A 142 -5.60 -3.67 -23.77
C PHE A 142 -4.14 -3.33 -23.55
N ALA A 143 -3.33 -3.32 -24.60
CA ALA A 143 -1.93 -2.92 -24.55
C ALA A 143 -1.48 -2.25 -25.84
N GLU A 144 -0.45 -1.45 -25.74
CA GLU A 144 0.24 -0.82 -26.87
C GLU A 144 1.52 -1.61 -27.22
N ASN A 145 1.94 -1.50 -28.47
CA ASN A 145 3.18 -2.12 -28.92
C ASN A 145 4.38 -1.66 -28.09
N GLY A 146 5.14 -2.63 -27.60
CA GLY A 146 6.32 -2.40 -26.79
C GLY A 146 6.06 -2.47 -25.28
N GLN A 147 4.83 -2.46 -24.81
CA GLN A 147 4.51 -2.64 -23.39
C GLN A 147 4.74 -4.09 -22.95
N ILE A 148 5.11 -4.26 -21.68
CA ILE A 148 5.18 -5.58 -21.05
C ILE A 148 3.83 -5.86 -20.41
N VAL A 149 3.24 -6.98 -20.76
CA VAL A 149 1.89 -7.37 -20.31
C VAL A 149 1.92 -8.63 -19.47
N ALA A 150 1.04 -8.70 -18.49
CA ALA A 150 0.61 -9.95 -17.88
C ALA A 150 -0.58 -10.47 -18.67
N CYS A 151 -0.45 -11.63 -19.29
CA CYS A 151 -1.55 -12.21 -20.09
C CYS A 151 -1.68 -13.70 -19.87
N LEU A 152 -2.93 -14.18 -20.02
CA LEU A 152 -3.31 -15.58 -20.07
C LEU A 152 -3.40 -15.99 -21.55
N VAL A 153 -2.98 -17.21 -21.88
CA VAL A 153 -3.12 -17.78 -23.24
C VAL A 153 -3.52 -19.25 -23.09
N ASN A 154 -4.53 -19.66 -23.84
CA ASN A 154 -5.04 -21.05 -23.92
C ASN A 154 -5.39 -21.68 -22.56
N GLY A 155 -5.83 -20.89 -21.60
CA GLY A 155 -6.20 -21.41 -20.28
C GLY A 155 -5.04 -21.72 -19.35
N ASP A 156 -3.81 -21.35 -19.72
CA ASP A 156 -2.63 -21.47 -18.87
C ASP A 156 -2.56 -20.34 -17.80
N SER A 157 -1.58 -20.44 -16.92
CA SER A 157 -1.32 -19.35 -15.98
C SER A 157 -0.74 -18.13 -16.68
N ALA A 158 -0.97 -16.93 -16.08
CA ALA A 158 -0.46 -15.70 -16.63
C ALA A 158 1.05 -15.71 -16.81
N THR A 159 1.48 -15.15 -17.93
CA THR A 159 2.87 -14.96 -18.30
C THR A 159 3.15 -13.49 -18.57
N LEU A 160 4.40 -13.05 -18.30
CA LEU A 160 4.87 -11.73 -18.69
C LEU A 160 5.57 -11.81 -20.04
N LYS A 161 5.16 -10.95 -20.98
CA LYS A 161 5.76 -10.86 -22.33
C LYS A 161 5.69 -9.42 -22.82
N ARG A 162 6.56 -9.08 -23.76
CA ARG A 162 6.43 -7.82 -24.51
C ARG A 162 5.38 -7.98 -25.60
N TYR A 163 4.38 -7.11 -25.58
CA TYR A 163 3.30 -7.08 -26.55
C TYR A 163 3.73 -6.44 -27.85
N LYS A 164 3.43 -7.10 -28.97
CA LYS A 164 3.61 -6.56 -30.32
C LYS A 164 2.50 -7.05 -31.22
N GLN A 165 1.69 -6.13 -31.73
CA GLN A 165 0.64 -6.43 -32.70
C GLN A 165 1.03 -5.96 -34.10
N ILE A 166 0.83 -6.82 -35.08
CA ILE A 166 0.98 -6.51 -36.53
C ILE A 166 -0.26 -7.02 -37.25
N GLY A 167 -1.13 -6.10 -37.68
CA GLY A 167 -2.42 -6.45 -38.26
C GLY A 167 -3.30 -7.25 -37.28
N GLN A 168 -3.69 -8.45 -37.67
CA GLN A 168 -4.52 -9.35 -36.86
C GLN A 168 -3.71 -10.34 -36.01
N THR A 169 -2.39 -10.24 -36.02
CA THR A 169 -1.51 -11.14 -35.28
C THR A 169 -0.85 -10.40 -34.12
N VAL A 170 -0.89 -11.02 -32.96
CA VAL A 170 -0.23 -10.55 -31.74
C VAL A 170 0.92 -11.49 -31.39
N PHE A 171 2.09 -10.92 -31.21
CA PHE A 171 3.30 -11.58 -30.76
C PHE A 171 3.53 -11.22 -29.30
N LEU A 172 3.52 -12.20 -28.42
CA LEU A 172 3.93 -12.05 -27.02
C LEU A 172 5.39 -12.48 -26.91
N MET A 173 6.26 -11.47 -27.04
CA MET A 173 7.71 -11.65 -27.17
C MET A 173 8.37 -11.85 -25.81
N PRO A 174 9.16 -12.92 -25.62
CA PRO A 174 10.05 -13.03 -24.47
C PRO A 174 11.22 -12.03 -24.63
N GLU A 175 11.77 -11.61 -23.53
CA GLU A 175 13.03 -10.85 -23.43
C GLU A 175 14.15 -11.78 -22.97
N ASN A 176 14.27 -12.94 -23.65
CA ASN A 176 15.29 -13.93 -23.51
C ASN A 176 15.31 -14.79 -24.77
N SER A 177 16.45 -14.85 -25.46
CA SER A 177 16.60 -15.57 -26.73
C SER A 177 16.45 -17.10 -26.63
N SER A 178 16.43 -17.64 -25.41
CA SER A 178 16.19 -19.08 -25.16
C SER A 178 14.71 -19.47 -25.26
N TYR A 179 13.82 -18.50 -25.44
CA TYR A 179 12.37 -18.71 -25.50
C TYR A 179 11.81 -18.24 -26.83
N GLU A 180 10.87 -18.99 -27.35
CA GLU A 180 10.14 -18.60 -28.57
C GLU A 180 8.96 -17.67 -28.24
N PRO A 181 8.58 -16.77 -29.15
CA PRO A 181 7.38 -15.96 -29.03
C PRO A 181 6.12 -16.79 -29.00
N ILE A 182 5.15 -16.39 -28.18
CA ILE A 182 3.79 -16.93 -28.24
C ILE A 182 3.02 -16.12 -29.27
N ILE A 183 2.45 -16.77 -30.26
CA ILE A 183 1.69 -16.12 -31.33
C ILE A 183 0.21 -16.40 -31.13
N VAL A 184 -0.58 -15.34 -31.06
CA VAL A 184 -2.05 -15.39 -30.94
C VAL A 184 -2.68 -14.43 -31.96
N SER A 185 -3.95 -14.63 -32.27
CA SER A 185 -4.69 -13.70 -33.12
C SER A 185 -5.46 -12.68 -32.28
N VAL A 186 -5.85 -11.56 -32.87
CA VAL A 186 -6.75 -10.59 -32.23
C VAL A 186 -8.07 -11.28 -31.83
N ALA A 187 -8.57 -12.21 -32.66
CA ALA A 187 -9.78 -12.98 -32.34
C ALA A 187 -9.65 -13.84 -31.08
N ASP A 188 -8.45 -14.28 -30.70
CA ASP A 188 -8.25 -15.03 -29.46
C ASP A 188 -8.54 -14.17 -28.21
N PHE A 189 -8.29 -12.86 -28.28
CA PHE A 189 -8.67 -11.92 -27.22
C PHE A 189 -10.18 -11.67 -27.18
N GLU A 190 -10.85 -11.66 -28.34
CA GLU A 190 -12.30 -11.50 -28.44
C GLU A 190 -13.06 -12.74 -27.90
N THR A 191 -12.49 -13.92 -28.12
CA THR A 191 -13.09 -15.20 -27.68
C THR A 191 -12.71 -15.61 -26.25
N GLY A 192 -11.77 -14.88 -25.62
CA GLY A 192 -11.27 -15.19 -24.28
C GLY A 192 -10.22 -16.30 -24.23
N ASN A 193 -9.73 -16.81 -25.39
CA ASN A 193 -8.61 -17.74 -25.45
C ASN A 193 -7.29 -17.06 -25.06
N ALA A 194 -7.19 -15.74 -25.28
CA ALA A 194 -6.14 -14.89 -24.74
C ALA A 194 -6.75 -13.74 -23.91
N VAL A 195 -6.15 -13.37 -22.79
CA VAL A 195 -6.66 -12.27 -21.94
C VAL A 195 -5.48 -11.45 -21.45
N ILE A 196 -5.50 -10.14 -21.68
CA ILE A 196 -4.59 -9.21 -21.03
C ILE A 196 -5.12 -8.91 -19.62
N CYS A 197 -4.36 -9.27 -18.60
CA CYS A 197 -4.68 -8.98 -17.19
C CYS A 197 -4.25 -7.57 -16.79
N GLY A 198 -3.26 -7.01 -17.49
CA GLY A 198 -2.74 -5.67 -17.26
C GLY A 198 -1.36 -5.45 -17.86
N VAL A 199 -0.87 -4.23 -17.67
CA VAL A 199 0.44 -3.75 -18.18
C VAL A 199 1.40 -3.53 -17.01
N ALA A 200 2.65 -3.97 -17.15
CA ALA A 200 3.69 -3.78 -16.17
C ALA A 200 4.11 -2.30 -16.11
N VAL A 201 4.16 -1.74 -14.91
CA VAL A 201 4.51 -0.34 -14.65
C VAL A 201 5.78 -0.20 -13.82
N GLU A 202 6.10 -1.17 -12.98
CA GLU A 202 7.27 -1.14 -12.11
C GLU A 202 7.78 -2.55 -11.82
N VAL A 203 9.08 -2.69 -11.52
CA VAL A 203 9.72 -3.95 -11.13
C VAL A 203 10.45 -3.76 -9.81
N ILE A 204 10.14 -4.60 -8.83
CA ILE A 204 10.83 -4.64 -7.54
C ILE A 204 11.72 -5.90 -7.50
N GLN A 205 13.01 -5.70 -7.26
CA GLN A 205 13.97 -6.76 -7.03
C GLN A 205 14.50 -6.69 -5.60
N ARG A 206 14.29 -7.75 -4.83
CA ARG A 206 14.83 -7.85 -3.47
C ARG A 206 16.07 -8.72 -3.48
N ARG A 207 17.24 -8.12 -3.24
CA ARG A 207 18.50 -8.83 -3.08
C ARG A 207 18.86 -8.87 -1.59
N ARG A 208 18.88 -10.07 -0.98
CA ARG A 208 19.48 -10.23 0.34
C ARG A 208 20.99 -10.26 0.15
N LEU A 209 21.70 -9.33 0.82
CA LEU A 209 23.15 -9.42 1.00
C LEU A 209 23.36 -10.20 2.28
N LEU A 210 23.88 -11.41 2.15
CA LEU A 210 24.31 -12.26 3.29
C LEU A 210 25.68 -11.82 3.75
#